data_538f5cf0367cb052d9b97956ad168c49
#
_entry.id   538f5cf0367cb052d9b97956ad168c49
#
_cell.length_a   1.000
_cell.length_b   1.000
_cell.length_c   1.000
_cell.angle_alpha   90.00
_cell.angle_beta   90.00
_cell.angle_gamma   90.00
#
_symmetry.space_group_name_H-M   'P 1'
#
loop_
_entity.id
_entity.type
_entity.pdbx_description
1 polymer ?
#
loop_
_entity_poly.entity_id
_entity_poly.type
_entity_poly.pdbx_seq_one_letter_code
_entity_poly.pdbx_strand_id
1 'polypeptide(L)'
;MEDLKKNWWNKKGDFKILHKINPIRIEYILKNFKRSLKGKKVLDIGCGGGLVSESLSLKGAFVTAIDENNKNLNQAKNHAKINSLKINYIKSSFDNFYKKNKNKFDLILCLEVLEHIDNFKKTLQQITTLVKPKGTLVLSTINRNLKSLILAKIFGEYILNWIPIGTHEFEKFIKPVEIIDVLENKNLKIKDIKGLEFNPISNQWLLTNNTNVNYFIVGKK
;
A
#
# COMPACT_ATOMS: atom_id res chain seq x y z
N MET A 1 -27.60 6.64 -4.52
CA MET A 1 -27.12 6.19 -3.19
C MET A 1 -25.97 5.20 -3.28
N GLU A 2 -25.90 4.33 -4.30
CA GLU A 2 -24.80 3.36 -4.49
C GLU A 2 -23.44 4.04 -4.76
N ASP A 3 -23.41 5.13 -5.53
CA ASP A 3 -22.18 5.89 -5.80
C ASP A 3 -21.58 6.57 -4.55
N LEU A 4 -22.40 6.92 -3.56
CA LEU A 4 -21.92 7.49 -2.30
C LEU A 4 -21.22 6.47 -1.41
N LYS A 5 -21.62 5.18 -1.48
CA LYS A 5 -20.96 4.10 -0.72
C LYS A 5 -19.58 3.78 -1.29
N LYS A 6 -19.43 3.81 -2.62
CA LYS A 6 -18.18 3.56 -3.35
C LYS A 6 -17.22 4.77 -3.40
N ASN A 7 -17.51 5.83 -2.63
CA ASN A 7 -16.64 6.99 -2.54
C ASN A 7 -15.51 6.73 -1.52
N TRP A 8 -14.27 6.75 -1.99
CA TRP A 8 -13.06 6.54 -1.18
C TRP A 8 -12.98 7.46 0.04
N TRP A 9 -13.51 8.66 -0.04
CA TRP A 9 -13.42 9.69 1.01
C TRP A 9 -14.62 9.71 1.95
N ASN A 10 -15.61 8.83 1.73
CA ASN A 10 -16.70 8.63 2.66
C ASN A 10 -16.25 7.74 3.83
N LYS A 11 -15.97 8.37 4.97
CA LYS A 11 -15.52 7.68 6.20
C LYS A 11 -16.56 6.69 6.78
N LYS A 12 -17.81 6.73 6.31
CA LYS A 12 -18.88 5.81 6.70
C LYS A 12 -19.25 4.82 5.58
N GLY A 13 -18.60 4.92 4.41
CA GLY A 13 -18.82 4.07 3.23
C GLY A 13 -17.99 2.78 3.28
N ASP A 14 -17.86 2.17 2.11
CA ASP A 14 -17.17 0.88 1.93
C ASP A 14 -15.70 0.94 2.34
N PHE A 15 -15.05 2.11 2.26
CA PHE A 15 -13.65 2.33 2.62
C PHE A 15 -13.41 2.76 4.07
N LYS A 16 -14.43 2.72 4.94
CA LYS A 16 -14.34 3.14 6.35
C LYS A 16 -13.17 2.52 7.11
N ILE A 17 -12.82 1.27 6.79
CA ILE A 17 -11.70 0.56 7.45
C ILE A 17 -10.37 1.14 6.99
N LEU A 18 -10.21 1.46 5.70
CA LEU A 18 -8.99 2.11 5.21
C LEU A 18 -8.75 3.46 5.90
N HIS A 19 -9.79 4.22 6.20
CA HIS A 19 -9.68 5.43 7.00
C HIS A 19 -9.23 5.17 8.43
N LYS A 20 -9.70 4.08 9.06
CA LYS A 20 -9.29 3.70 10.43
C LYS A 20 -7.82 3.25 10.49
N ILE A 21 -7.36 2.52 9.48
CA ILE A 21 -5.99 1.99 9.47
C ILE A 21 -4.96 2.97 8.89
N ASN A 22 -5.38 3.95 8.11
CA ASN A 22 -4.46 4.89 7.46
C ASN A 22 -3.55 5.65 8.45
N PRO A 23 -4.03 6.18 9.58
CA PRO A 23 -3.16 6.83 10.57
C PRO A 23 -2.03 5.91 11.06
N ILE A 24 -2.33 4.64 11.31
CA ILE A 24 -1.37 3.63 11.77
C ILE A 24 -0.34 3.33 10.67
N ARG A 25 -0.80 3.20 9.42
CA ARG A 25 0.08 3.04 8.26
C ARG A 25 1.06 4.21 8.13
N ILE A 26 0.55 5.43 8.22
CA ILE A 26 1.38 6.63 8.10
C ILE A 26 2.38 6.72 9.25
N GLU A 27 1.97 6.48 10.49
CA GLU A 27 2.87 6.45 11.64
C GLU A 27 3.99 5.42 11.45
N TYR A 28 3.62 4.20 11.04
CA TYR A 28 4.58 3.13 10.76
C TYR A 28 5.58 3.49 9.66
N ILE A 29 5.09 4.07 8.55
CA ILE A 29 5.92 4.54 7.45
C ILE A 29 6.92 5.60 7.95
N LEU A 30 6.45 6.60 8.69
CA LEU A 30 7.30 7.69 9.19
C LEU A 30 8.35 7.20 10.19
N LYS A 31 7.95 6.34 11.13
CA LYS A 31 8.83 5.72 12.12
C LYS A 31 9.99 4.97 11.45
N ASN A 32 9.72 4.28 10.36
CA ASN A 32 10.72 3.51 9.64
C ASN A 32 11.52 4.34 8.63
N PHE A 33 10.93 5.35 8.03
CA PHE A 33 11.63 6.27 7.13
C PHE A 33 12.68 7.11 7.89
N LYS A 34 12.40 7.50 9.14
CA LYS A 34 13.32 8.19 10.09
C LYS A 34 13.92 9.50 9.56
N ARG A 35 13.27 10.18 8.63
CA ARG A 35 13.70 11.46 8.04
C ARG A 35 12.48 12.32 7.76
N SER A 36 12.68 13.64 7.64
CA SER A 36 11.62 14.52 7.15
C SER A 36 11.22 14.11 5.72
N LEU A 37 9.93 14.13 5.44
CA LEU A 37 9.40 13.93 4.09
C LEU A 37 9.47 15.20 3.23
N LYS A 38 9.75 16.36 3.82
CA LYS A 38 9.83 17.63 3.09
C LYS A 38 10.84 17.53 1.94
N GLY A 39 10.35 17.74 0.72
CA GLY A 39 11.15 17.67 -0.50
C GLY A 39 11.57 16.26 -0.93
N LYS A 40 11.09 15.19 -0.29
CA LYS A 40 11.42 13.81 -0.67
C LYS A 40 10.52 13.32 -1.79
N LYS A 41 11.11 12.59 -2.74
CA LYS A 41 10.36 11.94 -3.83
C LYS A 41 9.78 10.62 -3.32
N VAL A 42 8.47 10.50 -3.37
CA VAL A 42 7.72 9.32 -2.95
C VAL A 42 7.00 8.71 -4.14
N LEU A 43 7.04 7.39 -4.29
CA LEU A 43 6.21 6.63 -5.22
C LEU A 43 5.20 5.82 -4.42
N ASP A 44 3.91 5.98 -4.74
CA ASP A 44 2.80 5.21 -4.17
C ASP A 44 2.22 4.34 -5.29
N ILE A 45 2.47 3.02 -5.22
CA ILE A 45 2.06 2.03 -6.22
C ILE A 45 0.72 1.44 -5.80
N GLY A 46 -0.29 1.50 -6.68
CA GLY A 46 -1.66 1.10 -6.35
C GLY A 46 -2.31 2.05 -5.36
N CYS A 47 -2.21 3.36 -5.61
CA CYS A 47 -2.61 4.39 -4.66
C CYS A 47 -4.13 4.45 -4.38
N GLY A 48 -4.97 3.77 -5.17
CA GLY A 48 -6.42 3.80 -5.05
C GLY A 48 -6.98 5.23 -5.04
N GLY A 49 -7.81 5.55 -4.07
CA GLY A 49 -8.38 6.89 -3.88
C GLY A 49 -7.44 7.92 -3.26
N GLY A 50 -6.15 7.61 -3.05
CA GLY A 50 -5.13 8.57 -2.66
C GLY A 50 -4.97 8.82 -1.17
N LEU A 51 -5.55 8.00 -0.29
CA LEU A 51 -5.52 8.22 1.18
C LEU A 51 -4.10 8.35 1.74
N VAL A 52 -3.20 7.44 1.33
CA VAL A 52 -1.80 7.46 1.76
C VAL A 52 -1.05 8.59 1.06
N SER A 53 -1.24 8.71 -0.25
CA SER A 53 -0.61 9.76 -1.07
C SER A 53 -0.84 11.16 -0.52
N GLU A 54 -2.08 11.52 -0.16
CA GLU A 54 -2.41 12.83 0.41
C GLU A 54 -1.78 13.02 1.79
N SER A 55 -1.83 11.99 2.64
CA SER A 55 -1.21 12.05 3.97
C SER A 55 0.30 12.33 3.91
N LEU A 56 1.00 11.80 2.90
CA LEU A 56 2.43 12.06 2.70
C LEU A 56 2.69 13.42 2.05
N SER A 57 1.83 13.84 1.12
CA SER A 57 1.90 15.18 0.50
C SER A 57 1.73 16.28 1.54
N LEU A 58 0.78 16.13 2.48
CA LEU A 58 0.60 17.04 3.61
C LEU A 58 1.84 17.18 4.51
N LYS A 59 2.72 16.17 4.49
CA LYS A 59 4.03 16.20 5.19
C LYS A 59 5.17 16.74 4.32
N GLY A 60 4.84 17.34 3.17
CA GLY A 60 5.79 18.00 2.28
C GLY A 60 6.50 17.09 1.29
N ALA A 61 6.04 15.86 1.09
CA ALA A 61 6.59 14.97 0.06
C ALA A 61 6.17 15.38 -1.35
N PHE A 62 7.04 15.18 -2.33
CA PHE A 62 6.70 15.15 -3.75
C PHE A 62 6.20 13.75 -4.12
N VAL A 63 4.90 13.57 -4.16
CA VAL A 63 4.27 12.26 -4.38
C VAL A 63 3.96 12.06 -5.86
N THR A 64 4.46 10.94 -6.40
CA THR A 64 3.97 10.31 -7.64
C THR A 64 3.15 9.11 -7.23
N ALA A 65 1.90 9.02 -7.68
CA ALA A 65 0.96 7.98 -7.31
C ALA A 65 0.39 7.33 -8.57
N ILE A 66 0.45 6.01 -8.65
CA ILE A 66 -0.02 5.26 -9.81
C ILE A 66 -1.11 4.28 -9.42
N ASP A 67 -2.10 4.14 -10.28
CA ASP A 67 -3.17 3.15 -10.18
C ASP A 67 -3.72 2.83 -11.57
N GLU A 68 -4.21 1.61 -11.79
CA GLU A 68 -4.80 1.21 -13.07
C GLU A 68 -6.26 1.66 -13.18
N ASN A 69 -6.94 1.80 -12.04
CA ASN A 69 -8.35 2.13 -11.98
C ASN A 69 -8.59 3.63 -12.12
N ASN A 70 -9.14 4.02 -13.26
CA ASN A 70 -9.41 5.42 -13.56
C ASN A 70 -10.45 6.06 -12.62
N LYS A 71 -11.43 5.27 -12.13
CA LYS A 71 -12.46 5.79 -11.19
C LYS A 71 -11.82 6.17 -9.86
N ASN A 72 -10.90 5.34 -9.36
CA ASN A 72 -10.15 5.62 -8.13
C ASN A 72 -9.30 6.89 -8.28
N LEU A 73 -8.54 6.98 -9.39
CA LEU A 73 -7.69 8.14 -9.65
C LEU A 73 -8.49 9.44 -9.82
N ASN A 74 -9.68 9.38 -10.42
CA ASN A 74 -10.53 10.56 -10.53
C ASN A 74 -10.98 11.05 -9.15
N GLN A 75 -11.34 10.14 -8.25
CA GLN A 75 -11.67 10.51 -6.87
C GLN A 75 -10.45 11.08 -6.14
N ALA A 76 -9.28 10.45 -6.29
CA ALA A 76 -8.02 10.93 -5.70
C ALA A 76 -7.66 12.34 -6.20
N LYS A 77 -7.71 12.57 -7.52
CA LYS A 77 -7.43 13.88 -8.12
C LYS A 77 -8.40 14.96 -7.64
N ASN A 78 -9.70 14.64 -7.61
CA ASN A 78 -10.73 15.58 -7.18
C ASN A 78 -10.53 15.98 -5.70
N HIS A 79 -10.28 15.00 -4.83
CA HIS A 79 -10.08 15.27 -3.41
C HIS A 79 -8.78 16.05 -3.16
N ALA A 80 -7.69 15.68 -3.81
CA ALA A 80 -6.43 16.42 -3.73
C ALA A 80 -6.59 17.87 -4.21
N LYS A 81 -7.36 18.12 -5.29
CA LYS A 81 -7.67 19.45 -5.79
C LYS A 81 -8.43 20.29 -4.76
N ILE A 82 -9.45 19.72 -4.12
CA ILE A 82 -10.23 20.40 -3.06
C ILE A 82 -9.32 20.79 -1.90
N ASN A 83 -8.33 19.96 -1.55
CA ASN A 83 -7.38 20.21 -0.47
C ASN A 83 -6.12 20.95 -0.91
N SER A 84 -6.08 21.49 -2.15
CA SER A 84 -4.93 22.22 -2.71
C SER A 84 -3.61 21.44 -2.66
N LEU A 85 -3.66 20.11 -2.75
CA LEU A 85 -2.50 19.24 -2.74
C LEU A 85 -1.95 19.01 -4.15
N LYS A 86 -0.61 19.08 -4.28
CA LYS A 86 0.09 18.82 -5.54
C LYS A 86 0.63 17.40 -5.57
N ILE A 87 -0.16 16.47 -6.11
CA ILE A 87 0.20 15.05 -6.25
C ILE A 87 0.15 14.68 -7.74
N ASN A 88 1.19 14.01 -8.22
CA ASN A 88 1.24 13.53 -9.60
C ASN A 88 0.55 12.17 -9.71
N TYR A 89 -0.76 12.17 -9.97
CA TYR A 89 -1.56 10.96 -10.19
C TYR A 89 -1.50 10.50 -11.65
N ILE A 90 -1.03 9.27 -11.87
CA ILE A 90 -0.82 8.69 -13.20
C ILE A 90 -1.63 7.40 -13.34
N LYS A 91 -2.49 7.33 -14.37
CA LYS A 91 -3.16 6.07 -14.75
C LYS A 91 -2.14 5.18 -15.44
N SER A 92 -1.70 4.13 -14.76
CA SER A 92 -0.72 3.18 -15.30
C SER A 92 -0.69 1.89 -14.49
N SER A 93 -0.46 0.76 -15.17
CA SER A 93 0.10 -0.41 -14.50
C SER A 93 1.53 -0.12 -14.06
N PHE A 94 2.02 -0.88 -13.07
CA PHE A 94 3.41 -0.74 -12.64
C PHE A 94 4.39 -1.04 -13.78
N ASP A 95 4.15 -2.08 -14.58
CA ASP A 95 5.01 -2.44 -15.70
C ASP A 95 5.14 -1.32 -16.73
N ASN A 96 4.02 -0.68 -17.09
CA ASN A 96 4.02 0.44 -18.03
C ASN A 96 4.72 1.68 -17.43
N PHE A 97 4.50 1.94 -16.16
CA PHE A 97 5.19 3.00 -15.44
C PHE A 97 6.70 2.75 -15.41
N TYR A 98 7.12 1.53 -15.05
CA TYR A 98 8.53 1.15 -14.95
C TYR A 98 9.27 1.29 -16.29
N LYS A 99 8.66 0.86 -17.40
CA LYS A 99 9.24 0.99 -18.75
C LYS A 99 9.53 2.46 -19.12
N LYS A 100 8.65 3.37 -18.72
CA LYS A 100 8.72 4.80 -19.08
C LYS A 100 9.46 5.66 -18.06
N ASN A 101 9.66 5.15 -16.83
CA ASN A 101 10.21 5.92 -15.73
C ASN A 101 11.62 5.45 -15.36
N LYS A 102 12.56 6.39 -15.33
CA LYS A 102 13.95 6.17 -14.89
C LYS A 102 14.25 6.85 -13.54
N ASN A 103 13.27 7.57 -12.98
CA ASN A 103 13.44 8.27 -11.71
C ASN A 103 13.59 7.28 -10.56
N LYS A 104 14.34 7.69 -9.56
CA LYS A 104 14.48 6.98 -8.29
C LYS A 104 13.83 7.76 -7.16
N PHE A 105 13.35 7.03 -6.15
CA PHE A 105 12.55 7.57 -5.06
C PHE A 105 13.25 7.38 -3.71
N ASP A 106 13.01 8.33 -2.80
CA ASP A 106 13.50 8.26 -1.43
C ASP A 106 12.67 7.27 -0.61
N LEU A 107 11.38 7.16 -0.92
CA LEU A 107 10.42 6.24 -0.32
C LEU A 107 9.53 5.66 -1.43
N ILE A 108 9.37 4.35 -1.41
CA ILE A 108 8.40 3.65 -2.27
C ILE A 108 7.42 2.89 -1.37
N LEU A 109 6.14 3.00 -1.70
CA LEU A 109 5.07 2.27 -1.07
C LEU A 109 4.41 1.35 -2.09
N CYS A 110 4.09 0.12 -1.67
CA CYS A 110 3.28 -0.83 -2.42
C CYS A 110 2.43 -1.59 -1.38
N LEU A 111 1.23 -1.08 -1.13
CA LEU A 111 0.37 -1.49 -0.02
C LEU A 111 -0.87 -2.19 -0.54
N GLU A 112 -1.01 -3.47 -0.24
CA GLU A 112 -2.12 -4.35 -0.67
C GLU A 112 -2.24 -4.37 -2.22
N VAL A 113 -1.13 -4.59 -2.92
CA VAL A 113 -1.06 -4.60 -4.40
C VAL A 113 -0.38 -5.85 -4.94
N LEU A 114 0.65 -6.35 -4.27
CA LEU A 114 1.48 -7.45 -4.81
C LEU A 114 0.68 -8.73 -5.04
N GLU A 115 -0.33 -9.00 -4.23
CA GLU A 115 -1.25 -10.14 -4.35
C GLU A 115 -2.14 -10.07 -5.60
N HIS A 116 -2.23 -8.92 -6.24
CA HIS A 116 -2.99 -8.73 -7.48
C HIS A 116 -2.12 -8.80 -8.74
N ILE A 117 -0.82 -9.07 -8.58
CA ILE A 117 0.15 -9.09 -9.67
C ILE A 117 0.58 -10.54 -9.94
N ASP A 118 0.39 -11.05 -11.16
CA ASP A 118 0.69 -12.44 -11.51
C ASP A 118 2.15 -12.84 -11.25
N ASN A 119 3.11 -11.97 -11.58
CA ASN A 119 4.53 -12.20 -11.31
C ASN A 119 5.07 -11.18 -10.30
N PHE A 120 4.61 -11.28 -9.05
CA PHE A 120 5.01 -10.33 -8.01
C PHE A 120 6.52 -10.31 -7.77
N LYS A 121 7.24 -11.44 -7.92
CA LYS A 121 8.70 -11.49 -7.72
C LYS A 121 9.44 -10.60 -8.72
N LYS A 122 9.08 -10.69 -10.01
CA LYS A 122 9.63 -9.84 -11.06
C LYS A 122 9.32 -8.37 -10.79
N THR A 123 8.08 -8.08 -10.47
CA THR A 123 7.63 -6.71 -10.14
C THR A 123 8.37 -6.16 -8.94
N LEU A 124 8.53 -6.95 -7.88
CA LEU A 124 9.26 -6.54 -6.68
C LEU A 124 10.74 -6.27 -6.99
N GLN A 125 11.40 -7.11 -7.82
CA GLN A 125 12.76 -6.85 -8.30
C GLN A 125 12.85 -5.50 -9.04
N GLN A 126 11.89 -5.19 -9.90
CA GLN A 126 11.85 -3.90 -10.61
C GLN A 126 11.64 -2.73 -9.64
N ILE A 127 10.74 -2.85 -8.65
CA ILE A 127 10.52 -1.85 -7.61
C ILE A 127 11.83 -1.54 -6.88
N THR A 128 12.62 -2.55 -6.52
CA THR A 128 13.89 -2.35 -5.80
C THR A 128 14.90 -1.51 -6.58
N THR A 129 14.85 -1.54 -7.92
CA THR A 129 15.73 -0.73 -8.77
C THR A 129 15.40 0.75 -8.71
N LEU A 130 14.13 1.09 -8.42
CA LEU A 130 13.66 2.47 -8.31
C LEU A 130 13.94 3.10 -6.92
N VAL A 131 14.36 2.30 -5.95
CA VAL A 131 14.75 2.80 -4.62
C VAL A 131 16.12 3.45 -4.71
N LYS A 132 16.25 4.70 -4.24
CA LYS A 132 17.54 5.40 -4.12
C LYS A 132 18.49 4.70 -3.13
N PRO A 133 19.82 4.91 -3.23
CA PRO A 133 20.72 4.62 -2.12
C PRO A 133 20.22 5.29 -0.83
N LYS A 134 20.22 4.54 0.29
CA LYS A 134 19.64 4.95 1.58
C LYS A 134 18.10 5.18 1.51
N GLY A 135 17.43 4.81 0.41
CA GLY A 135 15.99 4.87 0.26
C GLY A 135 15.29 3.77 1.05
N THR A 136 13.99 3.93 1.22
CA THR A 136 13.14 3.01 1.98
C THR A 136 12.04 2.46 1.07
N LEU A 137 11.78 1.17 1.18
CA LEU A 137 10.64 0.48 0.56
C LEU A 137 9.73 -0.03 1.68
N VAL A 138 8.45 0.29 1.61
CA VAL A 138 7.44 -0.25 2.52
C VAL A 138 6.41 -1.01 1.71
N LEU A 139 6.24 -2.26 2.05
CA LEU A 139 5.30 -3.18 1.42
C LEU A 139 4.26 -3.60 2.44
N SER A 140 3.03 -3.86 2.00
CA SER A 140 2.07 -4.66 2.76
C SER A 140 1.31 -5.59 1.83
N THR A 141 0.93 -6.75 2.35
CA THR A 141 0.12 -7.74 1.66
C THR A 141 -0.46 -8.76 2.64
N ILE A 142 -1.27 -9.68 2.12
CA ILE A 142 -1.91 -10.76 2.88
C ILE A 142 -1.01 -11.99 2.90
N ASN A 143 -0.82 -12.58 4.09
CA ASN A 143 -0.02 -13.78 4.26
C ASN A 143 -0.75 -15.04 3.75
N ARG A 144 -0.05 -15.93 3.08
CA ARG A 144 -0.59 -17.20 2.58
C ARG A 144 -0.63 -18.27 3.67
N ASN A 145 -1.71 -18.29 4.44
CA ASN A 145 -2.02 -19.36 5.42
C ASN A 145 -3.54 -19.53 5.63
N LEU A 146 -3.94 -20.60 6.30
CA LEU A 146 -5.36 -20.89 6.54
C LEU A 146 -6.10 -19.82 7.35
N LYS A 147 -5.43 -19.16 8.29
CA LYS A 147 -6.04 -18.07 9.08
C LYS A 147 -6.36 -16.88 8.22
N SER A 148 -5.45 -16.50 7.31
CA SER A 148 -5.69 -15.42 6.38
C SER A 148 -6.80 -15.73 5.38
N LEU A 149 -6.96 -16.99 4.96
CA LEU A 149 -8.05 -17.41 4.08
C LEU A 149 -9.42 -17.22 4.75
N ILE A 150 -9.56 -17.65 6.01
CA ILE A 150 -10.80 -17.49 6.78
C ILE A 150 -11.10 -16.01 7.03
N LEU A 151 -10.08 -15.26 7.44
CA LEU A 151 -10.22 -13.82 7.72
C LEU A 151 -10.35 -12.98 6.46
N ALA A 152 -9.73 -13.37 5.33
CA ALA A 152 -9.95 -12.69 4.05
C ALA A 152 -11.39 -12.81 3.57
N LYS A 153 -12.09 -13.92 3.88
CA LYS A 153 -13.55 -13.99 3.67
C LYS A 153 -14.28 -12.95 4.53
N ILE A 154 -13.94 -12.84 5.81
CA ILE A 154 -14.54 -11.86 6.72
C ILE A 154 -14.13 -10.43 6.34
N PHE A 155 -12.85 -10.21 6.02
CA PHE A 155 -12.35 -8.92 5.52
C PHE A 155 -12.85 -8.60 4.12
N GLY A 156 -13.01 -9.60 3.25
CA GLY A 156 -13.56 -9.46 1.91
C GLY A 156 -15.00 -8.94 1.94
N GLU A 157 -15.81 -9.42 2.88
CA GLU A 157 -17.19 -8.93 3.07
C GLU A 157 -17.23 -7.52 3.69
N TYR A 158 -16.23 -7.12 4.49
CA TYR A 158 -16.20 -5.81 5.17
C TYR A 158 -15.31 -4.75 4.49
N ILE A 159 -14.26 -5.15 3.77
CA ILE A 159 -13.31 -4.22 3.12
C ILE A 159 -13.46 -4.24 1.60
N LEU A 160 -13.81 -5.39 1.04
CA LEU A 160 -13.70 -5.68 -0.39
C LEU A 160 -15.05 -5.94 -1.06
N ASN A 161 -16.08 -5.14 -0.78
CA ASN A 161 -17.17 -4.98 -1.76
C ASN A 161 -16.65 -4.54 -3.16
N TRP A 162 -15.35 -4.61 -3.34
CA TRP A 162 -14.60 -4.28 -4.56
C TRP A 162 -14.30 -5.47 -5.43
N ILE A 163 -14.31 -6.66 -4.86
CA ILE A 163 -13.98 -7.88 -5.57
C ILE A 163 -15.20 -8.78 -5.50
N PRO A 164 -15.70 -9.27 -6.65
CA PRO A 164 -16.76 -10.26 -6.66
C PRO A 164 -16.43 -11.42 -5.73
N ILE A 165 -17.39 -11.86 -4.95
CA ILE A 165 -17.27 -13.03 -4.05
C ILE A 165 -16.68 -14.19 -4.86
N GLY A 166 -15.53 -14.72 -4.44
CA GLY A 166 -14.85 -15.86 -5.09
C GLY A 166 -13.52 -15.57 -5.79
N THR A 167 -13.03 -14.33 -5.79
CA THR A 167 -11.77 -13.94 -6.51
C THR A 167 -10.52 -13.91 -5.63
N HIS A 168 -10.59 -14.27 -4.35
CA HIS A 168 -9.38 -14.47 -3.57
C HIS A 168 -8.80 -15.86 -3.86
N GLU A 169 -7.99 -15.95 -4.88
CA GLU A 169 -7.14 -17.11 -5.11
C GLU A 169 -6.11 -17.13 -3.98
N PHE A 170 -6.28 -18.05 -3.03
CA PHE A 170 -5.35 -18.29 -1.92
C PHE A 170 -3.89 -18.40 -2.40
N GLU A 171 -3.70 -18.87 -3.62
CA GLU A 171 -2.40 -19.01 -4.28
C GLU A 171 -1.71 -17.67 -4.54
N LYS A 172 -2.48 -16.58 -4.64
CA LYS A 172 -1.95 -15.21 -4.85
C LYS A 172 -1.47 -14.54 -3.56
N PHE A 173 -1.83 -15.07 -2.40
CA PHE A 173 -1.30 -14.56 -1.14
C PHE A 173 0.20 -14.85 -1.04
N ILE A 174 0.95 -13.99 -0.37
CA ILE A 174 2.41 -14.03 -0.39
C ILE A 174 2.94 -14.26 1.03
N LYS A 175 3.82 -15.25 1.20
CA LYS A 175 4.48 -15.47 2.48
C LYS A 175 5.57 -14.42 2.72
N PRO A 176 5.77 -13.95 3.97
CA PRO A 176 6.83 -12.98 4.28
C PRO A 176 8.21 -13.38 3.75
N VAL A 177 8.58 -14.66 3.86
CA VAL A 177 9.87 -15.18 3.39
C VAL A 177 10.07 -14.96 1.89
N GLU A 178 9.02 -15.09 1.07
CA GLU A 178 9.12 -14.91 -0.38
C GLU A 178 9.46 -13.46 -0.77
N ILE A 179 8.98 -12.49 0.02
CA ILE A 179 9.35 -11.07 -0.16
C ILE A 179 10.76 -10.81 0.34
N ILE A 180 11.10 -11.32 1.53
CA ILE A 180 12.43 -11.17 2.15
C ILE A 180 13.51 -11.66 1.20
N ASP A 181 13.37 -12.87 0.65
CA ASP A 181 14.32 -13.45 -0.31
C ASP A 181 14.58 -12.54 -1.51
N VAL A 182 13.51 -11.96 -2.08
CA VAL A 182 13.67 -11.02 -3.21
C VAL A 182 14.39 -9.76 -2.79
N LEU A 183 14.06 -9.19 -1.63
CA LEU A 183 14.66 -7.93 -1.16
C LEU A 183 16.14 -8.10 -0.83
N GLU A 184 16.52 -9.17 -0.13
CA GLU A 184 17.91 -9.46 0.25
C GLU A 184 18.76 -9.76 -0.97
N ASN A 185 18.25 -10.53 -1.94
CA ASN A 185 18.92 -10.78 -3.23
C ASN A 185 19.10 -9.50 -4.07
N LYS A 186 18.39 -8.41 -3.74
CA LYS A 186 18.53 -7.08 -4.37
C LYS A 186 19.22 -6.05 -3.45
N ASN A 187 19.94 -6.53 -2.42
CA ASN A 187 20.69 -5.70 -1.47
C ASN A 187 19.83 -4.69 -0.68
N LEU A 188 18.57 -5.02 -0.42
CA LEU A 188 17.75 -4.28 0.54
C LEU A 188 17.75 -5.02 1.89
N LYS A 189 18.27 -4.35 2.92
CA LYS A 189 18.27 -4.89 4.29
C LYS A 189 16.88 -4.75 4.91
N ILE A 190 16.33 -5.85 5.42
CA ILE A 190 15.07 -5.83 6.16
C ILE A 190 15.29 -5.07 7.47
N LYS A 191 14.42 -4.10 7.74
CA LYS A 191 14.49 -3.22 8.94
C LYS A 191 13.42 -3.50 9.94
N ASP A 192 12.23 -3.85 9.49
CA ASP A 192 11.10 -4.16 10.37
C ASP A 192 10.07 -5.01 9.63
N ILE A 193 9.38 -5.85 10.39
CA ILE A 193 8.23 -6.63 9.93
C ILE A 193 7.17 -6.54 11.02
N LYS A 194 5.94 -6.16 10.66
CA LYS A 194 4.81 -6.04 11.59
C LYS A 194 3.54 -6.53 10.94
N GLY A 195 2.69 -7.19 11.72
CA GLY A 195 1.30 -7.43 11.34
C GLY A 195 0.40 -6.26 11.74
N LEU A 196 -0.78 -6.23 11.16
CA LEU A 196 -1.86 -5.31 11.53
C LEU A 196 -3.07 -6.12 11.99
N GLU A 197 -3.47 -5.95 13.24
CA GLU A 197 -4.56 -6.70 13.85
C GLU A 197 -5.62 -5.78 14.42
N PHE A 198 -6.87 -6.24 14.35
CA PHE A 198 -7.98 -5.57 15.02
C PHE A 198 -8.13 -6.13 16.43
N ASN A 199 -8.11 -5.25 17.44
CA ASN A 199 -8.42 -5.62 18.82
C ASN A 199 -9.91 -5.31 19.08
N PRO A 200 -10.78 -6.34 19.26
CA PRO A 200 -12.20 -6.13 19.47
C PRO A 200 -12.54 -5.48 20.81
N ILE A 201 -11.67 -5.65 21.83
CA ILE A 201 -11.88 -5.08 23.16
C ILE A 201 -11.71 -3.57 23.15
N SER A 202 -10.63 -3.07 22.54
CA SER A 202 -10.36 -1.64 22.41
C SER A 202 -11.00 -1.00 21.16
N ASN A 203 -11.61 -1.82 20.29
CA ASN A 203 -12.15 -1.40 18.97
C ASN A 203 -11.11 -0.63 18.13
N GLN A 204 -9.84 -1.05 18.20
CA GLN A 204 -8.72 -0.40 17.53
C GLN A 204 -7.90 -1.36 16.70
N TRP A 205 -7.30 -0.83 15.66
CA TRP A 205 -6.28 -1.52 14.88
C TRP A 205 -4.91 -1.27 15.51
N LEU A 206 -4.08 -2.31 15.58
CA LEU A 206 -2.77 -2.26 16.25
C LEU A 206 -1.71 -2.94 15.38
N LEU A 207 -0.51 -2.39 15.40
CA LEU A 207 0.66 -3.06 14.87
C LEU A 207 1.16 -4.09 15.89
N THR A 208 1.35 -5.33 15.44
CA THR A 208 1.78 -6.44 16.27
C THR A 208 2.99 -7.16 15.66
N ASN A 209 3.57 -8.11 16.40
CA ASN A 209 4.58 -9.01 15.84
C ASN A 209 3.95 -10.21 15.11
N ASN A 210 2.64 -10.36 15.19
CA ASN A 210 1.92 -11.45 14.54
C ASN A 210 1.65 -11.09 13.06
N THR A 211 2.29 -11.78 12.16
CA THR A 211 2.18 -11.59 10.71
C THR A 211 1.25 -12.61 10.03
N ASN A 212 0.39 -13.27 10.82
CA ASN A 212 -0.42 -14.39 10.30
C ASN A 212 -1.49 -13.98 9.29
N VAL A 213 -1.99 -12.74 9.31
CA VAL A 213 -3.08 -12.30 8.41
C VAL A 213 -2.56 -11.38 7.33
N ASN A 214 -2.31 -10.14 7.68
CA ASN A 214 -1.63 -9.20 6.83
C ASN A 214 -0.35 -8.70 7.53
N TYR A 215 0.58 -8.19 6.75
CA TYR A 215 1.84 -7.75 7.30
C TYR A 215 2.46 -6.62 6.47
N PHE A 216 3.30 -5.86 7.13
CA PHE A 216 4.20 -4.88 6.54
C PHE A 216 5.62 -5.42 6.54
N ILE A 217 6.37 -5.13 5.49
CA ILE A 217 7.83 -5.31 5.44
C ILE A 217 8.46 -3.99 5.06
N VAL A 218 9.51 -3.62 5.80
CA VAL A 218 10.33 -2.46 5.50
C VAL A 218 11.70 -2.89 5.05
N GLY A 219 12.04 -2.60 3.80
CA GLY A 219 13.37 -2.76 3.23
C GLY A 219 14.10 -1.43 3.10
N LYS A 220 15.42 -1.43 3.33
CA LYS A 220 16.27 -0.25 3.16
C LYS A 220 17.48 -0.57 2.27
N LYS A 221 17.69 0.28 1.28
CA LYS A 221 18.82 0.15 0.35
C LYS A 221 20.07 0.85 0.86
#